data_cc4be3c374d48a0279f032a1f8fee03a
#
_entry.id   cc4be3c374d48a0279f032a1f8fee03a
#
_cell.length_a   1.000
_cell.length_b   1.000
_cell.length_c   1.000
_cell.angle_alpha   90.00
_cell.angle_beta   90.00
_cell.angle_gamma   90.00
#
_symmetry.space_group_name_H-M   'P 1'
#
loop_
_entity.id
_entity.type
_entity.pdbx_description
1 polymer ?
#
loop_
_entity_poly.entity_id
_entity_poly.type
_entity_poly.pdbx_seq_one_letter_code
_entity_poly.pdbx_strand_id
1 'polypeptide(L)'
;MLHADDEHVAYTGQRGVMLYYHCSAIEQVGGFDPVYGRGMYEHSDLALRIHNAGLTTWAYADVVGSASLIHSLDEHEAVERSVPKPDRLALVERNVKVHNDRRDAGFTGYVEYRQRRDVVITTLLTTQLDPQRGTKMAASADMLARWAGSLQQCRRIALVDELQDAPLDVELYRVPDVKMNVYFRRWLHIWQHLRDHPEYRFVWCTDGTDVEMMRAPWDEMEPGKVYVGSEPKTYADAWAKEKHPERIYQDFLDRHHNDVMLNAGLLGGQREDVMAFAHAIVRLFYRIESYRFWKMEKASAAVGDMIAFGIVAKTFGDRVITGPRVHTVFRTDGIGREYAWWKHK
;
A
#
# COMPACT_ATOMS: atom_id res chain seq x y z
N MET A 1 -37.88 -18.69 -9.99
CA MET A 1 -37.32 -19.11 -8.70
C MET A 1 -36.70 -20.48 -8.90
N LEU A 2 -35.43 -20.64 -8.47
CA LEU A 2 -34.67 -21.90 -8.58
C LEU A 2 -34.64 -22.66 -7.24
N HIS A 3 -34.58 -21.92 -6.15
CA HIS A 3 -34.47 -22.44 -4.78
C HIS A 3 -35.11 -21.43 -3.82
N ALA A 4 -35.63 -21.90 -2.71
CA ALA A 4 -36.03 -21.10 -1.57
C ALA A 4 -35.92 -21.93 -0.28
N ASP A 5 -35.34 -21.33 0.74
CA ASP A 5 -35.29 -21.81 2.11
C ASP A 5 -35.68 -20.69 3.08
N ASP A 6 -35.40 -20.87 4.36
CA ASP A 6 -35.74 -19.85 5.40
C ASP A 6 -34.89 -18.58 5.34
N GLU A 7 -33.76 -18.60 4.64
CA GLU A 7 -32.78 -17.49 4.59
C GLU A 7 -32.65 -16.90 3.18
N HIS A 8 -32.73 -17.74 2.11
CA HIS A 8 -32.37 -17.33 0.77
C HIS A 8 -33.41 -17.74 -0.28
N VAL A 9 -33.50 -16.92 -1.32
CA VAL A 9 -34.27 -17.22 -2.54
C VAL A 9 -33.36 -17.06 -3.75
N ALA A 10 -33.21 -18.11 -4.55
CA ALA A 10 -32.42 -18.09 -5.77
C ALA A 10 -33.27 -17.96 -7.04
N TYR A 11 -32.72 -17.21 -8.01
CA TYR A 11 -33.38 -16.85 -9.25
C TYR A 11 -32.57 -17.23 -10.50
N THR A 12 -33.21 -17.18 -11.66
CA THR A 12 -32.55 -17.37 -12.97
C THR A 12 -31.82 -16.13 -13.48
N GLY A 13 -32.01 -14.99 -12.85
CA GLY A 13 -31.39 -13.71 -13.18
C GLY A 13 -31.61 -12.71 -12.07
N GLN A 14 -30.89 -11.61 -12.10
CA GLN A 14 -30.99 -10.58 -11.08
C GLN A 14 -31.31 -9.20 -11.66
N ARG A 15 -31.82 -8.31 -10.80
CA ARG A 15 -31.91 -6.87 -11.04
C ARG A 15 -30.78 -6.17 -10.27
N GLY A 16 -30.02 -5.31 -10.91
CA GLY A 16 -28.84 -4.67 -10.33
C GLY A 16 -29.15 -3.45 -9.46
N VAL A 17 -30.12 -3.55 -8.55
CA VAL A 17 -30.58 -2.42 -7.73
C VAL A 17 -29.71 -2.23 -6.50
N MET A 18 -29.46 -3.31 -5.80
CA MET A 18 -28.53 -3.38 -4.66
C MET A 18 -27.83 -4.72 -4.74
N LEU A 19 -26.50 -4.69 -4.72
CA LEU A 19 -25.68 -5.88 -4.84
C LEU A 19 -24.73 -5.93 -3.66
N TYR A 20 -24.66 -7.07 -3.01
CA TYR A 20 -23.71 -7.34 -1.94
C TYR A 20 -22.77 -8.46 -2.35
N TYR A 21 -21.47 -8.20 -2.29
CA TYR A 21 -20.44 -9.19 -2.58
C TYR A 21 -19.39 -9.17 -1.46
N HIS A 22 -18.92 -10.35 -1.09
CA HIS A 22 -17.79 -10.44 -0.18
C HIS A 22 -16.52 -9.95 -0.88
N CYS A 23 -15.67 -9.18 -0.18
CA CYS A 23 -14.46 -8.60 -0.76
C CYS A 23 -13.51 -9.64 -1.36
N SER A 24 -13.36 -10.81 -0.72
CA SER A 24 -12.53 -11.91 -1.25
C SER A 24 -13.01 -12.45 -2.59
N ALA A 25 -14.34 -12.43 -2.86
CA ALA A 25 -14.87 -12.82 -4.16
C ALA A 25 -14.46 -11.82 -5.24
N ILE A 26 -14.58 -10.52 -4.95
CA ILE A 26 -14.11 -9.45 -5.87
C ILE A 26 -12.60 -9.53 -6.09
N GLU A 27 -11.82 -9.83 -5.05
CA GLU A 27 -10.37 -10.03 -5.16
C GLU A 27 -10.00 -11.20 -6.07
N GLN A 28 -10.80 -12.26 -6.05
CA GLN A 28 -10.52 -13.48 -6.83
C GLN A 28 -10.95 -13.36 -8.29
N VAL A 29 -12.15 -12.82 -8.57
CA VAL A 29 -12.68 -12.76 -9.93
C VAL A 29 -12.67 -11.38 -10.56
N GLY A 30 -12.24 -10.35 -9.83
CA GLY A 30 -12.31 -8.95 -10.24
C GLY A 30 -13.69 -8.33 -10.03
N GLY A 31 -13.80 -7.03 -10.28
CA GLY A 31 -15.04 -6.26 -10.21
C GLY A 31 -15.87 -6.32 -11.50
N PHE A 32 -16.49 -5.22 -11.86
CA PHE A 32 -17.19 -5.08 -13.13
C PHE A 32 -16.21 -5.06 -14.29
N ASP A 33 -16.43 -5.91 -15.29
CA ASP A 33 -15.53 -6.01 -16.44
C ASP A 33 -15.73 -4.82 -17.40
N PRO A 34 -14.66 -4.05 -17.73
CA PRO A 34 -14.72 -2.93 -18.67
C PRO A 34 -15.25 -3.30 -20.06
N VAL A 35 -15.28 -4.57 -20.44
CA VAL A 35 -15.85 -5.02 -21.72
C VAL A 35 -17.31 -4.58 -21.87
N TYR A 36 -18.05 -4.44 -20.76
CA TYR A 36 -19.43 -3.97 -20.76
C TYR A 36 -19.59 -2.45 -20.93
N GLY A 37 -18.49 -1.71 -20.82
CA GLY A 37 -18.48 -0.26 -20.99
C GLY A 37 -19.30 0.46 -19.93
N ARG A 38 -20.30 1.26 -20.37
CA ARG A 38 -21.16 2.07 -19.47
C ARG A 38 -22.27 1.29 -18.79
N GLY A 39 -22.23 -0.05 -18.81
CA GLY A 39 -23.18 -0.92 -18.10
C GLY A 39 -24.00 -1.83 -19.04
N MET A 40 -25.04 -2.41 -18.48
CA MET A 40 -25.87 -3.48 -19.01
C MET A 40 -25.17 -4.84 -19.01
N TYR A 41 -25.64 -5.76 -18.19
CA TYR A 41 -25.14 -7.11 -17.93
C TYR A 41 -23.86 -7.21 -17.09
N GLU A 42 -23.18 -6.14 -16.73
CA GLU A 42 -21.94 -6.15 -15.93
C GLU A 42 -22.12 -6.81 -14.55
N HIS A 43 -23.26 -6.55 -13.90
CA HIS A 43 -23.57 -7.15 -12.59
C HIS A 43 -23.95 -8.64 -12.72
N SER A 44 -24.65 -9.01 -13.79
CA SER A 44 -25.00 -10.42 -14.06
C SER A 44 -23.73 -11.23 -14.41
N ASP A 45 -22.80 -10.66 -15.16
CA ASP A 45 -21.51 -11.26 -15.47
C ASP A 45 -20.66 -11.46 -14.20
N LEU A 46 -20.60 -10.45 -13.33
CA LEU A 46 -19.87 -10.56 -12.07
C LEU A 46 -20.42 -11.68 -11.19
N ALA A 47 -21.73 -11.75 -11.02
CA ALA A 47 -22.39 -12.79 -10.24
C ALA A 47 -22.13 -14.19 -10.80
N LEU A 48 -22.18 -14.35 -12.14
CA LEU A 48 -21.83 -15.61 -12.81
C LEU A 48 -20.36 -15.99 -12.62
N ARG A 49 -19.42 -15.04 -12.72
CA ARG A 49 -18.00 -15.33 -12.48
C ARG A 49 -17.74 -15.80 -11.06
N ILE A 50 -18.36 -15.19 -10.07
CA ILE A 50 -18.29 -15.60 -8.67
C ILE A 50 -18.82 -17.02 -8.49
N HIS A 51 -19.97 -17.33 -9.10
CA HIS A 51 -20.56 -18.66 -9.06
C HIS A 51 -19.69 -19.71 -9.77
N ASN A 52 -19.24 -19.42 -10.99
CA ASN A 52 -18.38 -20.32 -11.77
C ASN A 52 -17.02 -20.58 -11.10
N ALA A 53 -16.53 -19.65 -10.30
CA ALA A 53 -15.35 -19.82 -9.48
C ALA A 53 -15.59 -20.64 -8.19
N GLY A 54 -16.82 -21.12 -7.97
CA GLY A 54 -17.19 -21.94 -6.81
C GLY A 54 -17.29 -21.16 -5.48
N LEU A 55 -17.41 -19.83 -5.55
CA LEU A 55 -17.44 -18.95 -4.38
C LEU A 55 -18.85 -18.73 -3.81
N THR A 56 -19.88 -19.15 -4.53
CA THR A 56 -21.27 -19.13 -4.08
C THR A 56 -22.06 -20.29 -4.70
N THR A 57 -23.06 -20.76 -3.97
CA THR A 57 -23.95 -21.84 -4.42
C THR A 57 -24.86 -21.39 -5.57
N TRP A 58 -25.33 -20.15 -5.53
CA TRP A 58 -26.28 -19.60 -6.50
C TRP A 58 -25.72 -18.32 -7.13
N ALA A 59 -25.78 -18.23 -8.45
CA ALA A 59 -25.32 -17.03 -9.16
C ALA A 59 -26.17 -15.79 -8.80
N TYR A 60 -27.48 -16.00 -8.62
CA TYR A 60 -28.43 -14.94 -8.31
C TYR A 60 -29.27 -15.35 -7.12
N ALA A 61 -28.97 -14.81 -5.96
CA ALA A 61 -29.71 -15.06 -4.73
C ALA A 61 -30.05 -13.75 -4.02
N ASP A 62 -31.11 -13.79 -3.24
CA ASP A 62 -31.56 -12.70 -2.38
C ASP A 62 -31.88 -13.23 -0.99
N VAL A 63 -31.89 -12.36 0.00
CA VAL A 63 -32.28 -12.71 1.38
C VAL A 63 -33.81 -12.70 1.47
N VAL A 64 -34.38 -13.70 2.14
CA VAL A 64 -35.83 -13.77 2.36
C VAL A 64 -36.33 -12.51 3.08
N GLY A 65 -37.37 -11.90 2.54
CA GLY A 65 -37.96 -10.66 3.07
C GLY A 65 -37.31 -9.37 2.57
N SER A 66 -36.24 -9.42 1.80
CA SER A 66 -35.57 -8.22 1.25
C SER A 66 -36.53 -7.31 0.48
N ALA A 67 -37.45 -7.85 -0.29
CA ALA A 67 -38.45 -7.12 -1.06
C ALA A 67 -39.40 -6.25 -0.19
N SER A 68 -39.52 -6.53 1.10
CA SER A 68 -40.31 -5.70 2.03
C SER A 68 -39.51 -4.50 2.58
N LEU A 69 -38.18 -4.53 2.44
CA LEU A 69 -37.26 -3.54 3.01
C LEU A 69 -36.61 -2.66 1.95
N ILE A 70 -36.46 -3.17 0.73
CA ILE A 70 -35.71 -2.51 -0.35
C ILE A 70 -36.63 -2.30 -1.54
N HIS A 71 -36.80 -1.04 -1.94
CA HIS A 71 -37.61 -0.65 -3.10
C HIS A 71 -36.73 0.04 -4.15
N SER A 72 -36.80 -0.45 -5.39
CA SER A 72 -36.16 0.20 -6.53
C SER A 72 -37.03 1.32 -7.07
N LEU A 73 -36.41 2.48 -7.30
CA LEU A 73 -37.01 3.58 -8.06
C LEU A 73 -36.64 3.54 -9.55
N ASP A 74 -35.94 2.50 -10.00
CA ASP A 74 -35.38 2.41 -11.34
C ASP A 74 -36.43 2.47 -12.48
N GLU A 75 -37.64 2.02 -12.20
CA GLU A 75 -38.77 2.08 -13.12
C GLU A 75 -39.71 3.29 -12.89
N HIS A 76 -39.36 4.16 -11.92
CA HIS A 76 -40.15 5.35 -11.63
C HIS A 76 -39.99 6.42 -12.70
N GLU A 77 -41.07 7.01 -13.20
CA GLU A 77 -41.05 8.01 -14.28
C GLU A 77 -40.24 9.28 -13.94
N ALA A 78 -40.10 9.61 -12.64
CA ALA A 78 -39.35 10.77 -12.18
C ALA A 78 -37.81 10.54 -12.15
N VAL A 79 -37.32 9.32 -12.42
CA VAL A 79 -35.88 9.04 -12.43
C VAL A 79 -35.27 9.43 -13.77
N GLU A 80 -34.51 10.53 -13.76
CA GLU A 80 -33.68 10.92 -14.90
C GLU A 80 -32.46 10.03 -15.02
N ARG A 81 -32.25 9.44 -16.18
CA ARG A 81 -31.14 8.53 -16.44
C ARG A 81 -30.02 9.24 -17.18
N SER A 82 -28.80 9.09 -16.68
CA SER A 82 -27.59 9.70 -17.28
C SER A 82 -27.25 9.17 -18.68
N VAL A 83 -27.75 7.96 -19.05
CA VAL A 83 -27.56 7.38 -20.39
C VAL A 83 -28.88 7.43 -21.14
N PRO A 84 -28.97 8.09 -22.31
CA PRO A 84 -30.16 8.17 -23.11
C PRO A 84 -30.71 6.79 -23.53
N LYS A 85 -32.02 6.68 -23.72
CA LYS A 85 -32.67 5.39 -24.04
C LYS A 85 -32.10 4.72 -25.29
N PRO A 86 -31.82 5.42 -26.42
CA PRO A 86 -31.23 4.79 -27.60
C PRO A 86 -29.87 4.15 -27.30
N ASP A 87 -29.01 4.86 -26.55
CA ASP A 87 -27.66 4.40 -26.20
C ASP A 87 -27.74 3.18 -25.26
N ARG A 88 -28.70 3.16 -24.34
CA ARG A 88 -28.93 2.00 -23.48
C ARG A 88 -29.37 0.77 -24.29
N LEU A 89 -30.23 0.92 -25.27
CA LEU A 89 -30.68 -0.17 -26.15
C LEU A 89 -29.53 -0.74 -26.96
N ALA A 90 -28.65 0.12 -27.50
CA ALA A 90 -27.45 -0.30 -28.21
C ALA A 90 -26.46 -1.03 -27.28
N LEU A 91 -26.31 -0.59 -26.03
CA LEU A 91 -25.50 -1.31 -25.04
C LEU A 91 -26.11 -2.68 -24.70
N VAL A 92 -27.43 -2.79 -24.54
CA VAL A 92 -28.10 -4.06 -24.29
C VAL A 92 -27.86 -5.03 -25.45
N GLU A 93 -28.05 -4.61 -26.68
CA GLU A 93 -27.87 -5.44 -27.89
C GLU A 93 -26.43 -5.97 -27.99
N ARG A 94 -25.44 -5.11 -27.75
CA ARG A 94 -24.03 -5.50 -27.75
C ARG A 94 -23.70 -6.45 -26.60
N ASN A 95 -24.12 -6.10 -25.39
CA ASN A 95 -23.65 -6.76 -24.17
C ASN A 95 -24.36 -8.08 -23.89
N VAL A 96 -25.59 -8.27 -24.38
CA VAL A 96 -26.31 -9.55 -24.26
C VAL A 96 -25.53 -10.68 -24.93
N LYS A 97 -24.91 -10.42 -26.07
CA LYS A 97 -24.11 -11.42 -26.78
C LYS A 97 -22.89 -11.82 -25.96
N VAL A 98 -22.12 -10.83 -25.49
CA VAL A 98 -20.95 -11.07 -24.64
C VAL A 98 -21.33 -11.87 -23.39
N HIS A 99 -22.44 -11.48 -22.74
CA HIS A 99 -22.91 -12.15 -21.53
C HIS A 99 -23.31 -13.61 -21.79
N ASN A 100 -24.05 -13.87 -22.88
CA ASN A 100 -24.49 -15.22 -23.23
C ASN A 100 -23.29 -16.11 -23.58
N ASP A 101 -22.37 -15.62 -24.41
CA ASP A 101 -21.17 -16.37 -24.80
C ASP A 101 -20.34 -16.77 -23.56
N ARG A 102 -20.21 -15.87 -22.59
CA ARG A 102 -19.49 -16.13 -21.33
C ARG A 102 -20.22 -17.07 -20.39
N ARG A 103 -21.54 -16.90 -20.26
CA ARG A 103 -22.37 -17.81 -19.48
C ARG A 103 -22.26 -19.24 -19.99
N ASP A 104 -22.39 -19.42 -21.30
CA ASP A 104 -22.40 -20.73 -21.95
C ASP A 104 -20.98 -21.38 -21.91
N ALA A 105 -19.93 -20.58 -21.87
CA ALA A 105 -18.54 -21.04 -21.70
C ALA A 105 -18.12 -21.29 -20.23
N GLY A 106 -18.98 -21.01 -19.25
CA GLY A 106 -18.59 -21.11 -17.83
C GLY A 106 -17.44 -20.16 -17.44
N PHE A 107 -17.41 -18.97 -18.03
CA PHE A 107 -16.33 -18.01 -17.88
C PHE A 107 -16.12 -17.59 -16.41
N THR A 108 -14.89 -17.74 -15.91
CA THR A 108 -14.50 -17.37 -14.52
C THR A 108 -13.60 -16.15 -14.47
N GLY A 109 -13.00 -15.75 -15.58
CA GLY A 109 -11.85 -14.86 -15.60
C GLY A 109 -12.12 -13.43 -16.05
N TYR A 110 -12.16 -12.52 -15.12
CA TYR A 110 -11.72 -11.13 -15.23
C TYR A 110 -11.03 -10.78 -13.91
N VAL A 111 -9.75 -10.59 -13.94
CA VAL A 111 -8.93 -10.41 -12.71
C VAL A 111 -8.26 -9.04 -12.63
N GLU A 112 -8.50 -8.16 -13.62
CA GLU A 112 -7.81 -6.87 -13.67
C GLU A 112 -8.23 -5.90 -12.54
N TYR A 113 -9.43 -6.07 -11.97
CA TYR A 113 -9.87 -5.34 -10.79
C TYR A 113 -9.43 -6.06 -9.49
N ARG A 114 -8.16 -6.34 -9.36
CA ARG A 114 -7.57 -6.33 -8.03
C ARG A 114 -7.48 -4.86 -7.64
N GLN A 115 -8.30 -4.42 -6.71
CA GLN A 115 -7.96 -3.24 -5.95
C GLN A 115 -6.52 -3.50 -5.50
N ARG A 116 -5.56 -2.74 -6.03
CA ARG A 116 -4.16 -2.92 -5.67
C ARG A 116 -4.04 -2.49 -4.21
N ARG A 117 -4.18 -3.47 -3.31
CA ARG A 117 -4.08 -3.26 -1.86
C ARG A 117 -2.64 -3.23 -1.39
N ASP A 118 -1.74 -3.69 -2.24
CA ASP A 118 -0.30 -3.59 -2.01
C ASP A 118 0.18 -2.22 -2.45
N VAL A 119 0.99 -1.59 -1.63
CA VAL A 119 1.36 -0.20 -1.80
C VAL A 119 2.83 0.05 -1.52
N VAL A 120 3.46 0.89 -2.34
CA VAL A 120 4.78 1.44 -2.05
C VAL A 120 4.63 2.92 -1.76
N ILE A 121 5.11 3.31 -0.59
CA ILE A 121 5.05 4.68 -0.08
C ILE A 121 6.47 5.25 -0.05
N THR A 122 6.64 6.42 -0.63
CA THR A 122 7.83 7.24 -0.42
C THR A 122 7.47 8.58 0.18
N THR A 123 8.47 9.28 0.68
CA THR A 123 8.33 10.66 1.16
C THR A 123 9.31 11.57 0.42
N LEU A 124 8.85 12.72 -0.03
CA LEU A 124 9.69 13.78 -0.58
C LEU A 124 9.38 15.08 0.16
N LEU A 125 10.14 15.32 1.23
CA LEU A 125 9.94 16.42 2.17
C LEU A 125 11.08 17.42 1.98
N THR A 126 10.79 18.54 1.35
CA THR A 126 11.77 19.51 0.86
C THR A 126 11.67 20.89 1.51
N THR A 127 10.67 21.12 2.36
CA THR A 127 10.49 22.41 3.07
C THR A 127 11.62 22.73 4.02
N GLN A 128 12.25 21.73 4.63
CA GLN A 128 13.32 21.89 5.61
C GLN A 128 14.69 21.54 5.02
N LEU A 129 15.75 22.04 5.67
CA LEU A 129 17.12 21.63 5.35
C LEU A 129 17.34 20.15 5.67
N ASP A 130 18.03 19.45 4.78
CA ASP A 130 18.56 18.12 5.08
C ASP A 130 19.62 18.23 6.19
N PRO A 131 19.41 17.60 7.36
CA PRO A 131 20.35 17.72 8.48
C PRO A 131 21.72 17.12 8.21
N GLN A 132 21.83 16.17 7.26
CA GLN A 132 23.11 15.55 6.90
C GLN A 132 23.89 16.40 5.90
N ARG A 133 23.18 17.03 4.94
CA ARG A 133 23.77 17.77 3.83
C ARG A 133 23.86 19.28 4.10
N GLY A 134 23.06 19.79 5.04
CA GLY A 134 22.98 21.21 5.36
C GLY A 134 22.35 22.06 4.23
N THR A 135 21.71 21.45 3.25
CA THR A 135 21.12 22.11 2.08
C THR A 135 19.65 21.79 1.95
N LYS A 136 18.87 22.72 1.40
CA LYS A 136 17.48 22.50 1.01
C LYS A 136 17.45 21.85 -0.38
N MET A 137 16.68 20.82 -0.53
CA MET A 137 16.48 20.12 -1.80
C MET A 137 15.32 20.80 -2.56
N ALA A 138 15.50 21.05 -3.86
CA ALA A 138 14.40 21.50 -4.70
C ALA A 138 13.51 20.31 -5.10
N ALA A 139 12.20 20.40 -4.84
CA ALA A 139 11.26 19.36 -5.23
C ALA A 139 11.09 19.31 -6.76
N SER A 140 11.25 18.13 -7.34
CA SER A 140 11.00 17.87 -8.75
C SER A 140 10.38 16.50 -8.96
N ALA A 141 9.40 16.38 -9.87
CA ALA A 141 8.79 15.12 -10.25
C ALA A 141 9.82 14.10 -10.79
N ASP A 142 10.86 14.58 -11.48
CA ASP A 142 11.93 13.74 -12.03
C ASP A 142 12.67 12.94 -10.96
N MET A 143 12.73 13.44 -9.72
CA MET A 143 13.35 12.73 -8.61
C MET A 143 12.68 11.40 -8.30
N LEU A 144 11.38 11.29 -8.56
CA LEU A 144 10.58 10.09 -8.33
C LEU A 144 10.39 9.24 -9.58
N ALA A 145 10.77 9.72 -10.77
CA ALA A 145 10.46 9.07 -12.05
C ALA A 145 11.03 7.64 -12.13
N ARG A 146 12.28 7.46 -11.72
CA ARG A 146 12.95 6.16 -11.76
C ARG A 146 12.34 5.17 -10.76
N TRP A 147 12.09 5.62 -9.53
CA TRP A 147 11.39 4.86 -8.51
C TRP A 147 10.01 4.44 -9.00
N ALA A 148 9.19 5.40 -9.45
CA ALA A 148 7.83 5.15 -9.93
C ALA A 148 7.80 4.18 -11.13
N GLY A 149 8.73 4.34 -12.09
CA GLY A 149 8.84 3.48 -13.26
C GLY A 149 9.26 2.04 -12.94
N SER A 150 9.93 1.81 -11.80
CA SER A 150 10.35 0.46 -11.38
C SER A 150 9.23 -0.34 -10.70
N LEU A 151 8.22 0.32 -10.13
CA LEU A 151 7.22 -0.32 -9.28
C LEU A 151 6.23 -1.18 -10.07
N GLN A 152 5.97 -2.39 -9.57
CA GLN A 152 5.15 -3.40 -10.23
C GLN A 152 4.00 -3.86 -9.32
N GLN A 153 2.80 -4.00 -9.89
CA GLN A 153 1.62 -4.59 -9.25
C GLN A 153 1.20 -3.93 -7.92
N CYS A 154 1.41 -2.61 -7.77
CA CYS A 154 1.09 -1.89 -6.55
C CYS A 154 0.59 -0.48 -6.83
N ARG A 155 -0.02 0.14 -5.81
CA ARG A 155 -0.25 1.59 -5.79
C ARG A 155 1.07 2.30 -5.46
N ARG A 156 1.26 3.45 -6.06
CA ARG A 156 2.47 4.29 -5.93
C ARG A 156 2.08 5.55 -5.20
N ILE A 157 2.57 5.73 -3.99
CA ILE A 157 2.19 6.85 -3.11
C ILE A 157 3.41 7.67 -2.75
N ALA A 158 3.31 8.97 -2.93
CA ALA A 158 4.30 9.92 -2.46
C ALA A 158 3.67 10.91 -1.46
N LEU A 159 4.20 10.92 -0.23
CA LEU A 159 3.84 11.90 0.79
C LEU A 159 4.77 13.09 0.62
N VAL A 160 4.20 14.25 0.26
CA VAL A 160 4.98 15.40 -0.19
C VAL A 160 4.53 16.69 0.50
N ASP A 161 5.46 17.62 0.68
CA ASP A 161 5.16 18.95 1.22
C ASP A 161 5.10 20.04 0.13
N GLU A 162 6.04 20.11 -0.81
CA GLU A 162 6.11 21.14 -1.83
C GLU A 162 5.87 20.66 -3.28
N LEU A 163 6.09 19.37 -3.57
CA LEU A 163 5.97 18.84 -4.93
C LEU A 163 4.57 19.03 -5.50
N GLN A 164 4.42 19.65 -6.67
CA GLN A 164 3.12 19.95 -7.29
C GLN A 164 2.66 18.86 -8.24
N ASP A 165 3.56 18.36 -9.07
CA ASP A 165 3.29 17.40 -10.14
C ASP A 165 3.94 16.07 -9.85
N ALA A 166 3.27 14.98 -10.23
CA ALA A 166 3.78 13.63 -10.07
C ALA A 166 4.21 13.04 -11.40
N PRO A 167 5.18 12.09 -11.39
CA PRO A 167 5.32 11.16 -12.50
C PRO A 167 4.03 10.35 -12.69
N LEU A 168 3.87 9.75 -13.87
CA LEU A 168 2.71 8.93 -14.21
C LEU A 168 2.33 7.93 -13.11
N ASP A 169 1.06 7.86 -12.79
CA ASP A 169 0.45 6.90 -11.84
C ASP A 169 0.95 7.00 -10.37
N VAL A 170 1.57 8.11 -9.98
CA VAL A 170 1.91 8.37 -8.57
C VAL A 170 0.82 9.22 -7.92
N GLU A 171 0.24 8.70 -6.86
CA GLU A 171 -0.72 9.42 -6.04
C GLU A 171 0.03 10.33 -5.05
N LEU A 172 -0.17 11.66 -5.20
CA LEU A 172 0.42 12.65 -4.28
C LEU A 172 -0.49 12.91 -3.10
N TYR A 173 0.03 12.73 -1.90
CA TYR A 173 -0.64 13.13 -0.66
C TYR A 173 0.11 14.29 -0.03
N ARG A 174 -0.58 15.43 0.10
CA ARG A 174 -0.03 16.61 0.77
C ARG A 174 0.06 16.40 2.27
N VAL A 175 1.25 16.62 2.80
CA VAL A 175 1.49 16.55 4.24
C VAL A 175 1.91 17.90 4.79
N PRO A 176 1.46 18.27 6.02
CA PRO A 176 1.83 19.53 6.61
C PRO A 176 3.30 19.58 6.99
N ASP A 177 3.87 20.78 6.99
CA ASP A 177 5.16 21.00 7.63
C ASP A 177 5.00 20.93 9.16
N VAL A 178 5.78 20.07 9.79
CA VAL A 178 5.81 19.88 11.24
C VAL A 178 7.21 20.14 11.73
N LYS A 179 7.35 20.86 12.83
CA LYS A 179 8.64 21.14 13.46
C LYS A 179 9.25 19.86 14.04
N MET A 180 9.81 19.05 13.16
CA MET A 180 10.45 17.78 13.45
C MET A 180 11.57 17.57 12.42
N ASN A 181 12.67 16.94 12.84
CA ASN A 181 13.74 16.54 11.91
C ASN A 181 13.14 15.74 10.75
N VAL A 182 13.49 16.07 9.51
CA VAL A 182 12.89 15.52 8.27
C VAL A 182 12.95 13.99 8.22
N TYR A 183 14.01 13.36 8.73
CA TYR A 183 14.15 11.91 8.79
C TYR A 183 13.14 11.24 9.73
N PHE A 184 12.73 11.93 10.83
CA PHE A 184 11.66 11.44 11.71
C PHE A 184 10.27 11.87 11.24
N ARG A 185 10.17 13.04 10.60
CA ARG A 185 8.91 13.56 10.04
C ARG A 185 8.33 12.60 9.00
N ARG A 186 9.17 11.94 8.19
CA ARG A 186 8.69 10.93 7.24
C ARG A 186 7.91 9.81 7.94
N TRP A 187 8.39 9.30 9.07
CA TRP A 187 7.73 8.24 9.82
C TRP A 187 6.41 8.69 10.45
N LEU A 188 6.33 9.94 10.89
CA LEU A 188 5.08 10.53 11.37
C LEU A 188 4.01 10.52 10.26
N HIS A 189 4.36 11.00 9.07
CA HIS A 189 3.42 11.06 7.96
C HIS A 189 3.08 9.67 7.40
N ILE A 190 4.02 8.74 7.34
CA ILE A 190 3.77 7.33 6.99
C ILE A 190 2.79 6.71 8.00
N TRP A 191 3.02 6.87 9.30
CA TRP A 191 2.11 6.36 10.33
C TRP A 191 0.70 6.93 10.20
N GLN A 192 0.57 8.24 10.02
CA GLN A 192 -0.73 8.90 9.84
C GLN A 192 -1.44 8.37 8.58
N HIS A 193 -0.74 8.31 7.46
CA HIS A 193 -1.29 7.81 6.21
C HIS A 193 -1.76 6.35 6.32
N LEU A 194 -0.97 5.47 6.93
CA LEU A 194 -1.36 4.08 7.13
C LEU A 194 -2.53 3.91 8.09
N ARG A 195 -2.66 4.78 9.12
CA ARG A 195 -3.81 4.80 10.01
C ARG A 195 -5.11 5.10 9.26
N ASP A 196 -5.05 6.04 8.33
CA ASP A 196 -6.20 6.56 7.59
C ASP A 196 -6.57 5.68 6.38
N HIS A 197 -5.74 4.67 6.03
CA HIS A 197 -5.92 3.74 4.92
C HIS A 197 -5.90 2.26 5.37
N PRO A 198 -6.99 1.77 6.00
CA PRO A 198 -7.08 0.40 6.49
C PRO A 198 -7.16 -0.66 5.37
N GLU A 199 -7.45 -0.27 4.15
CA GLU A 199 -7.58 -1.14 2.99
C GLU A 199 -6.26 -1.74 2.48
N TYR A 200 -5.09 -1.21 2.88
CA TYR A 200 -3.80 -1.72 2.42
C TYR A 200 -3.49 -3.09 3.02
N ARG A 201 -2.90 -3.97 2.21
CA ARG A 201 -2.49 -5.32 2.62
C ARG A 201 -1.01 -5.35 3.02
N PHE A 202 -0.13 -5.31 2.04
CA PHE A 202 1.29 -5.17 2.23
C PHE A 202 1.75 -3.77 1.85
N VAL A 203 2.68 -3.26 2.61
CA VAL A 203 3.23 -1.91 2.46
C VAL A 203 4.75 -2.00 2.39
N TRP A 204 5.33 -1.26 1.46
CA TRP A 204 6.74 -0.92 1.48
C TRP A 204 6.90 0.59 1.63
N CYS A 205 7.75 1.01 2.58
CA CYS A 205 8.23 2.37 2.71
C CYS A 205 9.66 2.42 2.17
N THR A 206 9.88 3.22 1.15
CA THR A 206 11.17 3.26 0.44
C THR A 206 11.65 4.69 0.25
N ASP A 207 12.96 4.87 0.17
CA ASP A 207 13.52 6.12 -0.34
C ASP A 207 13.18 6.24 -1.84
N GLY A 208 12.64 7.39 -2.25
CA GLY A 208 12.15 7.61 -3.61
C GLY A 208 13.23 7.95 -4.64
N THR A 209 14.47 8.15 -4.20
CA THR A 209 15.55 8.64 -5.07
C THR A 209 16.59 7.58 -5.43
N ASP A 210 16.74 6.53 -4.64
CA ASP A 210 17.81 5.54 -4.78
C ASP A 210 17.39 4.08 -4.53
N VAL A 211 16.09 3.82 -4.41
CA VAL A 211 15.52 2.49 -4.30
C VAL A 211 14.69 2.18 -5.53
N GLU A 212 14.90 1.02 -6.15
CA GLU A 212 14.15 0.52 -7.31
C GLU A 212 13.64 -0.89 -7.05
N MET A 213 12.40 -1.16 -7.46
CA MET A 213 11.87 -2.52 -7.45
C MET A 213 12.45 -3.31 -8.60
N MET A 214 13.10 -4.42 -8.31
CA MET A 214 13.60 -5.35 -9.32
C MET A 214 12.56 -6.39 -9.67
N ARG A 215 11.76 -6.77 -8.67
CA ARG A 215 10.74 -7.80 -8.75
C ARG A 215 9.64 -7.56 -7.72
N ALA A 216 8.38 -7.79 -8.10
CA ALA A 216 7.26 -7.67 -7.18
C ALA A 216 7.36 -8.69 -6.02
N PRO A 217 7.33 -8.25 -4.77
CA PRO A 217 7.49 -9.13 -3.60
C PRO A 217 6.18 -9.76 -3.09
N TRP A 218 5.04 -9.32 -3.61
CA TRP A 218 3.72 -9.43 -2.97
C TRP A 218 3.25 -10.85 -2.67
N ASP A 219 3.60 -11.80 -3.54
CA ASP A 219 3.22 -13.22 -3.42
C ASP A 219 4.20 -14.02 -2.53
N GLU A 220 5.33 -13.41 -2.17
CA GLU A 220 6.37 -14.05 -1.37
C GLU A 220 6.47 -13.47 0.04
N MET A 221 5.78 -12.36 0.31
CA MET A 221 5.74 -11.75 1.64
C MET A 221 4.86 -12.56 2.58
N GLU A 222 5.39 -12.85 3.74
CA GLU A 222 4.70 -13.61 4.78
C GLU A 222 4.02 -12.65 5.78
N PRO A 223 2.75 -12.92 6.17
CA PRO A 223 2.11 -12.22 7.26
C PRO A 223 2.91 -12.27 8.57
N GLY A 224 2.94 -11.16 9.29
CA GLY A 224 3.65 -11.04 10.56
C GLY A 224 5.17 -10.86 10.45
N LYS A 225 5.73 -10.83 9.24
CA LYS A 225 7.14 -10.51 9.02
C LYS A 225 7.33 -9.04 8.65
N VAL A 226 8.48 -8.51 9.03
CA VAL A 226 8.93 -7.16 8.71
C VAL A 226 10.24 -7.26 7.95
N TYR A 227 10.27 -6.76 6.74
CA TYR A 227 11.41 -6.84 5.82
C TYR A 227 12.14 -5.50 5.82
N VAL A 228 13.45 -5.52 6.03
CA VAL A 228 14.24 -4.29 6.15
C VAL A 228 15.52 -4.36 5.33
N GLY A 229 15.98 -3.20 4.87
CA GLY A 229 17.29 -3.04 4.26
C GLY A 229 18.43 -3.14 5.30
N SER A 230 19.64 -3.42 4.81
CA SER A 230 20.84 -3.43 5.62
C SER A 230 22.02 -2.77 4.91
N GLU A 231 22.97 -2.26 5.69
CA GLU A 231 24.23 -1.70 5.22
C GLU A 231 25.30 -2.79 5.17
N PRO A 232 26.33 -2.66 4.33
CA PRO A 232 27.49 -3.55 4.33
C PRO A 232 28.49 -3.21 5.48
N LYS A 233 27.97 -2.82 6.64
CA LYS A 233 28.70 -2.43 7.83
C LYS A 233 27.92 -2.75 9.10
N THR A 234 28.59 -2.67 10.25
CA THR A 234 28.00 -2.91 11.56
C THR A 234 27.74 -1.61 12.31
N TYR A 235 27.07 -1.69 13.45
CA TYR A 235 26.88 -0.54 14.35
C TYR A 235 28.19 -0.07 15.04
N ALA A 236 29.32 -0.76 14.85
CA ALA A 236 30.64 -0.28 15.25
C ALA A 236 31.16 0.87 14.39
N ASP A 237 30.53 1.20 13.27
CA ASP A 237 30.92 2.27 12.37
C ASP A 237 31.03 3.61 13.12
N ALA A 238 32.17 4.30 12.95
CA ALA A 238 32.48 5.54 13.66
C ALA A 238 31.43 6.64 13.39
N TRP A 239 30.91 6.72 12.16
CA TRP A 239 29.85 7.67 11.78
C TRP A 239 28.61 7.51 12.66
N ALA A 240 28.21 6.25 12.97
CA ALA A 240 27.04 5.98 13.80
C ALA A 240 27.19 6.63 15.20
N LYS A 241 28.34 6.44 15.85
CA LYS A 241 28.62 7.05 17.15
C LYS A 241 28.75 8.58 17.10
N GLU A 242 29.41 9.10 16.08
CA GLU A 242 29.64 10.53 15.93
C GLU A 242 28.32 11.31 15.68
N LYS A 243 27.44 10.76 14.83
CA LYS A 243 26.23 11.46 14.38
C LYS A 243 24.98 11.20 15.23
N HIS A 244 25.08 10.34 16.24
CA HIS A 244 23.96 9.99 17.13
C HIS A 244 24.40 10.08 18.59
N PRO A 245 24.62 11.30 19.13
CA PRO A 245 25.27 11.53 20.44
C PRO A 245 24.35 11.25 21.64
N GLU A 246 23.03 11.09 21.42
CA GLU A 246 22.09 10.86 22.50
C GLU A 246 22.38 9.53 23.22
N ARG A 247 22.30 9.55 24.55
CA ARG A 247 22.67 8.42 25.40
C ARG A 247 21.95 7.12 25.00
N ILE A 248 20.68 7.19 24.67
CA ILE A 248 19.91 6.00 24.25
C ILE A 248 20.48 5.35 22.99
N TYR A 249 21.02 6.16 22.05
CA TYR A 249 21.68 5.66 20.86
C TYR A 249 23.06 5.10 21.18
N GLN A 250 23.83 5.77 22.00
CA GLN A 250 25.15 5.28 22.43
C GLN A 250 25.03 3.94 23.18
N ASP A 251 24.09 3.82 24.12
CA ASP A 251 23.81 2.58 24.85
C ASP A 251 23.39 1.43 23.92
N PHE A 252 22.69 1.73 22.82
CA PHE A 252 22.35 0.76 21.79
C PHE A 252 23.57 0.36 20.95
N LEU A 253 24.32 1.33 20.46
CA LEU A 253 25.52 1.10 19.65
C LEU A 253 26.56 0.26 20.39
N ASP A 254 26.76 0.49 21.68
CA ASP A 254 27.70 -0.26 22.51
C ASP A 254 27.26 -1.72 22.69
N ARG A 255 25.96 -1.98 22.86
CA ARG A 255 25.42 -3.34 23.02
C ARG A 255 25.34 -4.14 21.73
N HIS A 256 25.17 -3.46 20.60
CA HIS A 256 24.91 -4.04 19.30
C HIS A 256 26.01 -3.79 18.27
N HIS A 257 27.22 -3.38 18.72
CA HIS A 257 28.30 -2.96 17.83
C HIS A 257 28.68 -3.99 16.74
N ASN A 258 28.53 -5.28 17.01
CA ASN A 258 28.81 -6.35 16.04
C ASN A 258 27.65 -6.69 15.12
N ASP A 259 26.43 -6.16 15.38
CA ASP A 259 25.27 -6.45 14.55
C ASP A 259 25.36 -5.64 13.24
N VAL A 260 24.85 -6.24 12.16
CA VAL A 260 24.75 -5.54 10.86
C VAL A 260 23.83 -4.33 11.03
N MET A 261 24.29 -3.18 10.54
CA MET A 261 23.50 -1.96 10.57
C MET A 261 22.33 -2.05 9.60
N LEU A 262 21.12 -1.76 10.10
CA LEU A 262 19.93 -1.72 9.27
C LEU A 262 19.81 -0.37 8.55
N ASN A 263 19.23 -0.39 7.36
CA ASN A 263 19.03 0.81 6.54
C ASN A 263 17.55 1.23 6.57
N ALA A 264 17.31 2.47 6.99
CA ALA A 264 15.96 3.03 7.13
C ALA A 264 15.29 3.42 5.81
N GLY A 265 15.99 3.31 4.69
CA GLY A 265 15.46 3.58 3.34
C GLY A 265 14.61 2.45 2.76
N LEU A 266 14.44 1.33 3.48
CA LEU A 266 13.67 0.18 3.01
C LEU A 266 13.02 -0.56 4.18
N LEU A 267 11.69 -0.47 4.28
CA LEU A 267 10.86 -1.15 5.28
C LEU A 267 9.62 -1.73 4.60
N GLY A 268 9.37 -3.02 4.75
CA GLY A 268 8.18 -3.69 4.22
C GLY A 268 7.52 -4.63 5.23
N GLY A 269 6.23 -4.94 5.02
CA GLY A 269 5.47 -5.85 5.87
C GLY A 269 3.96 -5.70 5.67
N GLN A 270 3.17 -6.39 6.50
CA GLN A 270 1.75 -6.07 6.57
C GLN A 270 1.55 -4.62 7.04
N ARG A 271 0.46 -4.01 6.61
CA ARG A 271 0.13 -2.61 6.97
C ARG A 271 0.23 -2.36 8.47
N GLU A 272 -0.34 -3.23 9.29
CA GLU A 272 -0.35 -3.10 10.74
C GLU A 272 1.06 -3.13 11.34
N ASP A 273 1.93 -3.98 10.82
CA ASP A 273 3.32 -4.11 11.28
C ASP A 273 4.15 -2.90 10.89
N VAL A 274 4.03 -2.43 9.64
CA VAL A 274 4.71 -1.22 9.17
C VAL A 274 4.20 0.02 9.91
N MET A 275 2.89 0.12 10.14
CA MET A 275 2.29 1.20 10.92
C MET A 275 2.79 1.20 12.38
N ALA A 276 2.84 0.03 13.02
CA ALA A 276 3.37 -0.12 14.38
C ALA A 276 4.85 0.26 14.45
N PHE A 277 5.64 -0.13 13.44
CA PHE A 277 7.05 0.20 13.34
C PHE A 277 7.26 1.73 13.20
N ALA A 278 6.56 2.38 12.27
CA ALA A 278 6.62 3.82 12.07
C ALA A 278 6.21 4.58 13.34
N HIS A 279 5.12 4.15 14.00
CA HIS A 279 4.68 4.74 15.27
C HIS A 279 5.73 4.59 16.38
N ALA A 280 6.41 3.44 16.46
CA ALA A 280 7.46 3.22 17.46
C ALA A 280 8.66 4.17 17.23
N ILE A 281 9.05 4.45 15.99
CA ILE A 281 10.08 5.46 15.68
C ILE A 281 9.64 6.85 16.14
N VAL A 282 8.40 7.25 15.86
CA VAL A 282 7.85 8.54 16.28
C VAL A 282 7.82 8.67 17.80
N ARG A 283 7.39 7.62 18.51
CA ARG A 283 7.41 7.58 19.98
C ARG A 283 8.82 7.70 20.54
N LEU A 284 9.80 7.02 19.94
CA LEU A 284 11.21 7.09 20.34
C LEU A 284 11.74 8.51 20.17
N PHE A 285 11.45 9.17 19.05
CA PHE A 285 11.82 10.57 18.80
C PHE A 285 11.27 11.48 19.91
N TYR A 286 9.99 11.45 20.19
CA TYR A 286 9.39 12.30 21.24
C TYR A 286 9.92 11.99 22.64
N ARG A 287 10.25 10.73 22.93
CA ARG A 287 10.89 10.36 24.20
C ARG A 287 12.26 11.01 24.34
N ILE A 288 13.05 11.02 23.29
CA ILE A 288 14.39 11.65 23.28
C ILE A 288 14.27 13.17 23.39
N GLU A 289 13.38 13.79 22.62
CA GLU A 289 13.17 15.24 22.67
C GLU A 289 12.64 15.69 24.04
N SER A 290 11.73 14.94 24.66
CA SER A 290 11.26 15.21 26.00
C SER A 290 12.38 15.13 27.02
N TYR A 291 13.25 14.13 26.93
CA TYR A 291 14.41 14.01 27.83
C TYR A 291 15.38 15.18 27.67
N ARG A 292 15.68 15.58 26.45
CA ARG A 292 16.53 16.74 26.12
C ARG A 292 15.92 18.02 26.69
N PHE A 293 14.63 18.24 26.54
CA PHE A 293 13.92 19.39 27.09
C PHE A 293 14.07 19.48 28.61
N TRP A 294 13.84 18.37 29.34
CA TRP A 294 13.96 18.33 30.79
C TRP A 294 15.41 18.54 31.28
N LYS A 295 16.41 18.10 30.52
CA LYS A 295 17.84 18.25 30.86
C LYS A 295 18.39 19.61 30.43
N MET A 296 17.63 20.46 29.77
CA MET A 296 18.08 21.71 29.16
C MET A 296 19.31 21.51 28.24
N GLU A 297 19.44 20.33 27.63
CA GLU A 297 20.57 20.05 26.76
C GLU A 297 20.38 20.77 25.41
N LYS A 298 21.34 21.65 25.08
CA LYS A 298 21.48 22.23 23.74
C LYS A 298 22.15 21.25 22.76
N ALA A 299 22.01 19.95 22.98
CA ALA A 299 22.65 18.97 22.14
C ALA A 299 22.15 19.05 20.68
N SER A 300 23.07 18.82 19.76
CA SER A 300 22.67 18.56 18.38
C SER A 300 21.78 17.32 18.33
N ALA A 301 20.61 17.41 17.71
CA ALA A 301 19.79 16.23 17.45
C ALA A 301 20.53 15.27 16.53
N ALA A 302 20.23 13.98 16.65
CA ALA A 302 20.68 12.99 15.68
C ALA A 302 20.39 13.49 14.26
N VAL A 303 21.36 13.37 13.38
CA VAL A 303 21.23 13.85 11.99
C VAL A 303 20.33 12.96 11.16
N GLY A 304 20.09 11.72 11.59
CA GLY A 304 19.24 10.76 10.89
C GLY A 304 18.52 9.80 11.84
N ASP A 305 17.72 8.93 11.26
CA ASP A 305 16.86 7.98 11.95
C ASP A 305 17.41 6.54 11.98
N MET A 306 18.59 6.28 11.40
CA MET A 306 19.13 4.92 11.23
C MET A 306 19.26 4.15 12.55
N ILE A 307 19.75 4.81 13.62
CA ILE A 307 19.91 4.13 14.91
C ILE A 307 18.54 3.94 15.59
N ALA A 308 17.65 4.93 15.49
CA ALA A 308 16.27 4.78 15.96
C ALA A 308 15.56 3.61 15.25
N PHE A 309 15.77 3.47 13.95
CA PHE A 309 15.27 2.36 13.15
C PHE A 309 15.80 1.02 13.67
N GLY A 310 17.11 0.91 13.93
CA GLY A 310 17.73 -0.28 14.51
C GLY A 310 17.16 -0.65 15.88
N ILE A 311 16.99 0.35 16.77
CA ILE A 311 16.37 0.15 18.10
C ILE A 311 14.97 -0.42 17.97
N VAL A 312 14.15 0.17 17.09
CA VAL A 312 12.77 -0.29 16.87
C VAL A 312 12.76 -1.68 16.26
N ALA A 313 13.60 -1.95 15.26
CA ALA A 313 13.69 -3.29 14.63
C ALA A 313 13.98 -4.40 15.66
N LYS A 314 14.84 -4.14 16.65
CA LYS A 314 15.11 -5.11 17.73
C LYS A 314 13.86 -5.47 18.55
N THR A 315 12.87 -4.60 18.63
CA THR A 315 11.62 -4.90 19.34
C THR A 315 10.72 -5.88 18.59
N PHE A 316 10.96 -6.07 17.29
CA PHE A 316 10.25 -7.04 16.45
C PHE A 316 10.92 -8.44 16.48
N GLY A 317 12.15 -8.55 17.00
CA GLY A 317 12.85 -9.81 17.18
C GLY A 317 12.98 -10.64 15.89
N ASP A 318 12.66 -11.93 15.95
CA ASP A 318 12.76 -12.88 14.83
C ASP A 318 11.77 -12.62 13.68
N ARG A 319 10.91 -11.62 13.83
CA ARG A 319 10.02 -11.18 12.77
C ARG A 319 10.74 -10.31 11.71
N VAL A 320 11.92 -9.78 12.05
CA VAL A 320 12.72 -8.95 11.15
C VAL A 320 13.49 -9.82 10.17
N ILE A 321 13.24 -9.62 8.88
CA ILE A 321 13.89 -10.33 7.78
C ILE A 321 14.78 -9.35 7.00
N THR A 322 16.02 -9.72 6.81
CA THR A 322 17.01 -9.00 5.99
C THR A 322 17.64 -9.93 4.96
N GLY A 323 18.52 -9.39 4.16
CA GLY A 323 19.41 -10.18 3.29
C GLY A 323 19.10 -10.09 1.79
N PRO A 324 19.76 -10.93 0.99
CA PRO A 324 19.82 -10.74 -0.46
C PRO A 324 18.50 -10.95 -1.19
N ARG A 325 17.52 -11.63 -0.55
CA ARG A 325 16.16 -11.72 -1.08
C ARG A 325 15.45 -10.36 -0.99
N VAL A 326 15.66 -9.63 0.10
CA VAL A 326 15.01 -8.34 0.34
C VAL A 326 15.59 -7.28 -0.59
N HIS A 327 16.91 -7.13 -0.61
CA HIS A 327 17.55 -6.11 -1.44
C HIS A 327 18.95 -6.51 -1.91
N THR A 328 19.45 -5.83 -2.94
CA THR A 328 20.87 -5.89 -3.33
C THR A 328 21.73 -5.31 -2.22
N VAL A 329 23.01 -5.64 -2.20
CA VAL A 329 23.94 -5.02 -1.27
C VAL A 329 24.02 -3.52 -1.54
N PHE A 330 23.84 -2.70 -0.51
CA PHE A 330 23.82 -1.24 -0.61
C PHE A 330 25.09 -0.70 -1.28
N ARG A 331 24.93 0.14 -2.29
CA ARG A 331 25.98 0.69 -3.16
C ARG A 331 26.80 -0.33 -3.94
N THR A 332 26.44 -1.62 -3.90
CA THR A 332 27.12 -2.66 -4.71
C THR A 332 26.16 -3.14 -5.77
N ASP A 333 26.12 -2.42 -6.88
CA ASP A 333 25.21 -2.68 -7.99
C ASP A 333 25.44 -4.06 -8.60
N GLY A 334 24.37 -4.80 -8.81
CA GLY A 334 24.39 -6.12 -9.47
C GLY A 334 24.43 -7.34 -8.54
N ILE A 335 24.90 -7.21 -7.30
CA ILE A 335 24.89 -8.36 -6.37
C ILE A 335 23.47 -8.64 -5.90
N GLY A 336 23.00 -9.88 -6.11
CA GLY A 336 21.68 -10.36 -5.75
C GLY A 336 20.55 -9.87 -6.66
N ARG A 337 20.86 -9.25 -7.81
CA ARG A 337 19.83 -8.72 -8.74
C ARG A 337 18.90 -9.79 -9.27
N GLU A 338 19.40 -10.99 -9.49
CA GLU A 338 18.65 -12.11 -10.05
C GLU A 338 17.51 -12.61 -9.15
N TYR A 339 17.59 -12.34 -7.83
CA TYR A 339 16.59 -12.81 -6.86
C TYR A 339 16.10 -11.75 -5.88
N ALA A 340 16.76 -10.60 -5.78
CA ALA A 340 16.36 -9.52 -4.88
C ALA A 340 15.05 -8.85 -5.32
N TRP A 341 14.21 -8.47 -4.37
CA TRP A 341 13.01 -7.66 -4.65
C TRP A 341 13.37 -6.20 -4.95
N TRP A 342 14.38 -5.69 -4.24
CA TRP A 342 14.76 -4.28 -4.30
C TRP A 342 16.23 -4.11 -4.65
N LYS A 343 16.50 -3.10 -5.44
CA LYS A 343 17.83 -2.54 -5.63
C LYS A 343 17.95 -1.30 -4.75
N HIS A 344 18.98 -1.27 -3.93
CA HIS A 344 19.26 -0.15 -3.04
C HIS A 344 20.67 0.34 -3.28
N LYS A 345 20.82 1.64 -3.64
CA LYS A 345 22.10 2.27 -3.97
C LYS A 345 22.68 3.06 -2.81
#